data_474eb3be654b8f103e283ce7584ad4b0
#
_entry.id   474eb3be654b8f103e283ce7584ad4b0
#
_cell.length_a   1.000
_cell.length_b   1.000
_cell.length_c   1.000
_cell.angle_alpha   90.00
_cell.angle_beta   90.00
_cell.angle_gamma   90.00
#
_symmetry.space_group_name_H-M   'P 1'
#
loop_
_entity.id
_entity.type
_entity.pdbx_description
1 polymer ?
#
loop_
_entity_poly.entity_id
_entity_poly.type
_entity_poly.pdbx_seq_one_letter_code
_entity_poly.pdbx_strand_id
1 'polypeptide(L)'
;MPIAHLTLELRIEGAQSLKDKRQVLRRMKDRLRHSFNVSVAEMDASDLWQRATLEIVSVSPSRDYLEGLMQNVERSAGAIASQSGAEIVDSFVDYF
;
A
#
# COMPACT_ATOMS: atom_id res chain seq x y z
N MET A 1 -14.93 -17.67 2.43
CA MET A 1 -13.95 -17.03 3.31
C MET A 1 -13.78 -15.58 2.90
N PRO A 2 -13.91 -14.63 3.83
CA PRO A 2 -13.74 -13.21 3.49
C PRO A 2 -12.34 -12.87 3.02
N ILE A 3 -12.28 -11.95 2.06
CA ILE A 3 -11.04 -11.40 1.52
C ILE A 3 -11.16 -9.89 1.58
N ALA A 4 -10.13 -9.22 2.07
CA ALA A 4 -10.04 -7.77 2.03
C ALA A 4 -9.02 -7.36 0.96
N HIS A 5 -9.38 -6.35 0.17
CA HIS A 5 -8.53 -5.83 -0.89
C HIS A 5 -8.45 -4.32 -0.75
N LEU A 6 -7.30 -3.83 -0.35
CA LEU A 6 -7.04 -2.40 -0.16
C LEU A 6 -6.22 -1.88 -1.32
N THR A 7 -6.68 -0.80 -1.92
CA THR A 7 -5.97 -0.11 -3.00
C THR A 7 -5.47 1.23 -2.48
N LEU A 8 -4.19 1.50 -2.64
CA LEU A 8 -3.56 2.77 -2.25
C LEU A 8 -3.00 3.46 -3.49
N GLU A 9 -3.48 4.67 -3.74
CA GLU A 9 -2.92 5.53 -4.76
C GLU A 9 -1.92 6.46 -4.12
N LEU A 10 -0.69 6.49 -4.63
CA LEU A 10 0.41 7.22 -4.04
C LEU A 10 0.89 8.33 -4.96
N ARG A 11 1.32 9.42 -4.34
CA ARG A 11 2.11 10.46 -5.01
C ARG A 11 3.48 10.52 -4.34
N ILE A 12 4.54 10.49 -5.15
CA ILE A 12 5.92 10.46 -4.68
C ILE A 12 6.61 11.72 -5.21
N GLU A 13 6.44 12.82 -4.51
CA GLU A 13 6.88 14.14 -4.97
C GLU A 13 8.39 14.21 -5.21
N GLY A 14 9.17 13.54 -4.36
CA GLY A 14 10.61 13.60 -4.44
C GLY A 14 11.23 12.72 -5.50
N ALA A 15 10.45 11.88 -6.18
CA ALA A 15 10.99 10.96 -7.17
C ALA A 15 11.39 11.72 -8.43
N GLN A 16 12.65 11.58 -8.84
CA GLN A 16 13.20 12.18 -10.06
C GLN A 16 13.63 11.12 -11.06
N SER A 17 13.32 9.86 -10.77
CA SER A 17 13.67 8.73 -11.65
C SER A 17 12.83 7.52 -11.26
N LEU A 18 12.82 6.52 -12.13
CA LEU A 18 12.19 5.23 -11.81
C LEU A 18 12.91 4.55 -10.65
N LYS A 19 14.21 4.78 -10.50
CA LYS A 19 14.99 4.22 -9.39
C LYS A 19 14.48 4.76 -8.06
N ASP A 20 14.26 6.07 -7.96
CA ASP A 20 13.75 6.71 -6.75
C ASP A 20 12.38 6.14 -6.39
N LYS A 21 11.50 6.03 -7.38
CA LYS A 21 10.17 5.45 -7.20
C LYS A 21 10.26 4.01 -6.67
N ARG A 22 11.11 3.19 -7.27
CA ARG A 22 11.28 1.79 -6.88
C ARG A 22 11.76 1.65 -5.44
N GLN A 23 12.66 2.52 -5.01
CA GLN A 23 13.18 2.49 -3.64
C GLN A 23 12.08 2.76 -2.63
N VAL A 24 11.25 3.76 -2.89
CA VAL A 24 10.12 4.09 -2.01
C VAL A 24 9.12 2.93 -1.95
N LEU A 25 8.74 2.39 -3.10
CA LEU A 25 7.78 1.29 -3.17
C LEU A 25 8.31 0.03 -2.51
N ARG A 26 9.59 -0.29 -2.71
CA ARG A 26 10.22 -1.45 -2.07
C ARG A 26 10.15 -1.32 -0.55
N ARG A 27 10.52 -0.15 -0.02
CA ARG A 27 10.47 0.10 1.42
C ARG A 27 9.05 -0.09 1.96
N MET A 28 8.07 0.47 1.28
CA MET A 28 6.67 0.35 1.71
C MET A 28 6.21 -1.10 1.70
N LYS A 29 6.48 -1.82 0.62
CA LYS A 29 6.10 -3.23 0.52
C LYS A 29 6.74 -4.07 1.62
N ASP A 30 8.05 -3.91 1.80
CA ASP A 30 8.78 -4.71 2.77
C ASP A 30 8.29 -4.46 4.19
N ARG A 31 8.08 -3.20 4.55
CA ARG A 31 7.63 -2.84 5.90
C ARG A 31 6.21 -3.31 6.16
N LEU A 32 5.32 -3.19 5.19
CA LEU A 32 3.95 -3.67 5.34
C LEU A 32 3.90 -5.19 5.48
N ARG A 33 4.67 -5.91 4.67
CA ARG A 33 4.74 -7.37 4.77
C ARG A 33 5.33 -7.83 6.09
N HIS A 34 6.32 -7.10 6.60
CA HIS A 34 6.95 -7.44 7.86
C HIS A 34 5.99 -7.23 9.04
N SER A 35 5.19 -6.17 8.99
CA SER A 35 4.33 -5.79 10.11
C SER A 35 2.96 -6.47 10.10
N PHE A 36 2.49 -6.91 8.93
CA PHE A 36 1.13 -7.43 8.78
C PHE A 36 1.12 -8.70 7.92
N ASN A 37 0.15 -9.56 8.19
CA ASN A 37 -0.05 -10.76 7.37
C ASN A 37 -0.84 -10.39 6.11
N VAL A 38 -0.15 -9.79 5.15
CA VAL A 38 -0.75 -9.30 3.90
C VAL A 38 0.16 -9.64 2.73
N SER A 39 -0.45 -9.74 1.56
CA SER A 39 0.27 -9.74 0.29
C SER A 39 0.20 -8.35 -0.30
N VAL A 40 1.31 -7.85 -0.81
CA VAL A 40 1.41 -6.50 -1.37
C VAL A 40 1.96 -6.60 -2.78
N ALA A 41 1.31 -5.93 -3.73
CA ALA A 41 1.77 -5.86 -5.11
C ALA A 41 1.69 -4.44 -5.64
N GLU A 42 2.61 -4.11 -6.55
CA GLU A 42 2.51 -2.90 -7.33
C GLU A 42 1.66 -3.19 -8.56
N MET A 43 0.66 -2.34 -8.79
CA MET A 43 -0.14 -2.40 -10.00
C MET A 43 0.26 -1.20 -10.85
N ASP A 44 1.42 -1.30 -11.45
CA ASP A 44 1.98 -0.14 -12.13
C ASP A 44 2.33 -0.46 -13.57
N ALA A 45 1.58 0.15 -14.45
CA ALA A 45 1.89 0.20 -15.86
C ALA A 45 2.34 1.60 -16.28
N SER A 46 2.56 2.49 -15.31
CA SER A 46 2.83 3.89 -15.59
C SER A 46 4.32 4.18 -15.57
N ASP A 47 4.79 4.96 -16.54
CA ASP A 47 6.14 5.49 -16.56
C ASP A 47 6.29 6.76 -15.71
N LEU A 48 5.22 7.18 -15.03
CA LEU A 48 5.25 8.36 -14.18
C LEU A 48 6.03 8.07 -12.91
N TRP A 49 7.07 8.85 -12.67
CA TRP A 49 7.93 8.66 -11.50
C TRP A 49 7.24 9.01 -10.19
N GLN A 50 6.24 9.87 -10.25
CA GLN A 50 5.62 10.47 -9.08
C GLN A 50 4.25 9.87 -8.76
N ARG A 51 3.88 8.79 -9.41
CA ARG A 51 2.59 8.11 -9.19
C ARG A 51 2.81 6.62 -9.09
N ALA A 52 2.07 5.98 -8.18
CA ALA A 52 2.11 4.53 -8.02
C ALA A 52 0.83 4.04 -7.38
N THR A 53 0.50 2.78 -7.64
CA THR A 53 -0.62 2.10 -7.02
C THR A 53 -0.11 0.85 -6.33
N LEU A 54 -0.46 0.68 -5.06
CA LEU A 54 -0.21 -0.54 -4.30
C LEU A 54 -1.54 -1.24 -4.03
N GLU A 55 -1.54 -2.56 -4.20
CA GLU A 55 -2.68 -3.39 -3.86
C GLU A 55 -2.29 -4.33 -2.74
N ILE A 56 -3.14 -4.43 -1.73
CA ILE A 56 -2.86 -5.17 -0.51
C ILE A 56 -4.04 -6.09 -0.24
N VAL A 57 -3.78 -7.37 -0.05
CA VAL A 57 -4.81 -8.39 0.11
C VAL A 57 -4.54 -9.21 1.35
N SER A 58 -5.60 -9.56 2.07
CA SER A 58 -5.53 -10.51 3.16
C SER A 58 -6.82 -11.33 3.24
N VAL A 59 -6.72 -12.53 3.78
CA VAL A 59 -7.86 -13.41 3.99
C VAL A 59 -7.97 -13.77 5.46
N SER A 60 -9.21 -13.98 5.93
CA SER A 60 -9.48 -14.43 7.29
C SER A 60 -10.91 -14.97 7.35
N PRO A 61 -11.19 -15.94 8.22
CA PRO A 61 -12.58 -16.35 8.48
C PRO A 61 -13.41 -15.21 9.09
N SER A 62 -12.77 -14.23 9.71
CA SER A 62 -13.46 -13.13 10.39
C SER A 62 -13.37 -11.84 9.59
N ARG A 63 -14.52 -11.35 9.15
CA ARG A 63 -14.60 -10.05 8.48
C ARG A 63 -14.23 -8.90 9.41
N ASP A 64 -14.65 -8.98 10.67
CA ASP A 64 -14.32 -7.93 11.64
C ASP A 64 -12.82 -7.82 11.83
N TYR A 65 -12.13 -8.96 11.87
CA TYR A 65 -10.66 -8.95 11.93
C TYR A 65 -10.07 -8.24 10.70
N LEU A 66 -10.58 -8.54 9.51
CA LEU A 66 -10.07 -7.92 8.28
C LEU A 66 -10.31 -6.41 8.26
N GLU A 67 -11.46 -5.95 8.76
CA GLU A 67 -11.73 -4.52 8.82
C GLU A 67 -10.72 -3.80 9.71
N GLY A 68 -10.44 -4.35 10.88
CA GLY A 68 -9.43 -3.81 11.79
C GLY A 68 -8.04 -3.86 11.19
N LEU A 69 -7.69 -4.98 10.55
CA LEU A 69 -6.40 -5.15 9.88
C LEU A 69 -6.19 -4.08 8.80
N MET A 70 -7.19 -3.87 7.94
CA MET A 70 -7.06 -2.92 6.85
C MET A 70 -6.96 -1.47 7.34
N GLN A 71 -7.64 -1.14 8.43
CA GLN A 71 -7.49 0.18 9.06
C GLN A 71 -6.06 0.39 9.56
N ASN A 72 -5.48 -0.63 10.20
CA ASN A 72 -4.11 -0.56 10.70
C ASN A 72 -3.09 -0.50 9.56
N VAL A 73 -3.31 -1.28 8.50
CA VAL A 73 -2.45 -1.27 7.32
C VAL A 73 -2.46 0.12 6.67
N GLU A 74 -3.63 0.69 6.50
CA GLU A 74 -3.77 2.02 5.88
C GLU A 74 -3.07 3.09 6.71
N ARG A 75 -3.23 3.06 8.03
CA ARG A 75 -2.57 4.01 8.93
C ARG A 75 -1.06 3.87 8.87
N SER A 76 -0.57 2.63 8.93
CA SER A 76 0.86 2.35 8.87
C SER A 76 1.44 2.76 7.51
N ALA A 77 0.73 2.47 6.43
CA ALA A 77 1.16 2.85 5.08
C ALA A 77 1.30 4.36 4.94
N GLY A 78 0.36 5.12 5.53
CA GLY A 78 0.43 6.59 5.53
C GLY A 78 1.67 7.10 6.24
N ALA A 79 2.01 6.52 7.39
CA ALA A 79 3.21 6.89 8.14
C ALA A 79 4.49 6.54 7.37
N ILE A 80 4.55 5.36 6.78
CA ILE A 80 5.72 4.93 5.98
C ILE A 80 5.88 5.84 4.77
N ALA A 81 4.79 6.15 4.07
CA ALA A 81 4.81 7.03 2.92
C ALA A 81 5.37 8.40 3.30
N SER A 82 4.87 8.97 4.38
CA SER A 82 5.33 10.27 4.87
C SER A 82 6.83 10.29 5.15
N GLN A 83 7.35 9.23 5.76
CA GLN A 83 8.78 9.09 6.04
C GLN A 83 9.62 8.88 4.79
N SER A 84 8.99 8.49 3.69
CA SER A 84 9.69 8.15 2.44
C SER A 84 9.54 9.21 1.36
N GLY A 85 8.94 10.36 1.69
CA GLY A 85 8.73 11.43 0.72
C GLY A 85 7.54 11.19 -0.21
N ALA A 86 6.58 10.38 0.23
CA ALA A 86 5.36 10.08 -0.51
C ALA A 86 4.13 10.41 0.32
N GLU A 87 2.98 10.42 -0.33
CA GLU A 87 1.71 10.55 0.36
C GLU A 87 0.66 9.67 -0.31
N ILE A 88 -0.30 9.23 0.48
CA ILE A 88 -1.46 8.50 -0.04
C ILE A 88 -2.48 9.56 -0.45
N VAL A 89 -2.80 9.59 -1.74
CA VAL A 89 -3.75 10.58 -2.27
C VAL A 89 -5.15 10.01 -2.40
N ASP A 90 -5.28 8.70 -2.38
CA ASP A 90 -6.57 8.02 -2.39
C ASP A 90 -6.41 6.61 -1.84
N SER A 91 -7.44 6.12 -1.17
CA SER A 91 -7.46 4.74 -0.69
C SER A 91 -8.90 4.24 -0.66
N PHE A 92 -9.06 2.96 -0.97
CA PHE A 92 -10.37 2.32 -0.88
C PHE A 92 -10.18 0.84 -0.63
N VAL A 93 -11.16 0.24 0.06
CA VAL A 93 -11.11 -1.16 0.42
C VAL A 93 -12.39 -1.86 -0.02
N ASP A 94 -12.24 -3.04 -0.61
CA ASP A 94 -13.33 -3.92 -0.98
C ASP A 94 -13.22 -5.21 -0.18
N TYR A 95 -14.38 -5.78 0.14
CA TYR A 95 -14.47 -7.07 0.83
C TYR A 95 -15.22 -8.06 -0.04
N PHE A 96 -14.70 -9.26 -0.09
CA PHE A 96 -15.27 -10.34 -0.90
C PHE A 96 -15.64 -11.55 -0.06
#